data_1e1582b0fb09056456323849798742c4
#
_entry.id   1e1582b0fb09056456323849798742c4
#
_cell.length_a   1.000
_cell.length_b   1.000
_cell.length_c   1.000
_cell.angle_alpha   90.00
_cell.angle_beta   90.00
_cell.angle_gamma   90.00
#
_symmetry.space_group_name_H-M   'P 1'
#
loop_
_entity.id
_entity.type
_entity.pdbx_description
1 polymer ?
#
loop_
_entity_poly.entity_id
_entity_poly.type
_entity_poly.pdbx_seq_one_letter_code
_entity_poly.pdbx_strand_id
1 'polypeptide(L)'
;MLFLCYIYELVSYLCFPDILETEYMRSHLLIGAASSGSGKTTFTLGLLRALRNRSLRVQPFKCGPDYIDTRHHKKAAGCASVNLDGFMMSEGHIKDLYARYTSNADVAVTEGVMGLFD
;
A
#
# COMPACT_ATOMS: atom_id res chain seq x y z
N MET A 1 -10.38 -4.69 18.75
CA MET A 1 -10.26 -4.47 17.30
C MET A 1 -8.82 -4.72 16.90
N LEU A 2 -8.54 -5.84 16.25
CA LEU A 2 -7.19 -6.23 15.86
C LEU A 2 -6.91 -5.68 14.45
N PHE A 3 -6.07 -4.65 14.37
CA PHE A 3 -5.44 -4.28 13.13
C PHE A 3 -4.26 -5.22 12.90
N LEU A 4 -4.36 -6.06 11.89
CA LEU A 4 -3.24 -6.84 11.43
C LEU A 4 -2.41 -5.98 10.48
N CYS A 5 -1.38 -5.35 11.03
CA CYS A 5 -0.32 -4.76 10.22
C CYS A 5 0.67 -5.89 9.91
N TYR A 6 0.59 -6.44 8.70
CA TYR A 6 1.56 -7.43 8.26
C TYR A 6 2.78 -6.73 7.69
N ILE A 7 3.93 -6.94 8.31
CA ILE A 7 5.22 -6.60 7.75
C ILE A 7 5.44 -7.48 6.50
N TYR A 8 5.94 -6.86 5.48
CA TYR A 8 6.08 -7.32 4.11
C TYR A 8 6.56 -8.75 3.86
N GLU A 9 7.29 -9.38 4.78
CA GLU A 9 7.88 -10.72 4.55
C GLU A 9 6.84 -11.79 4.13
N LEU A 10 5.61 -11.67 4.59
CA LEU A 10 4.58 -12.65 4.25
C LEU A 10 3.89 -12.35 2.91
N VAL A 11 3.81 -11.08 2.52
CA VAL A 11 3.09 -10.66 1.31
C VAL A 11 3.97 -10.80 0.07
N SER A 12 5.27 -10.59 0.19
CA SER A 12 6.21 -10.83 -0.91
C SER A 12 6.26 -12.30 -1.32
N TYR A 13 6.10 -13.19 -0.35
CA TYR A 13 6.07 -14.64 -0.62
C TYR A 13 4.81 -15.10 -1.34
N LEU A 14 3.68 -14.45 -1.09
CA LEU A 14 2.39 -14.85 -1.63
C LEU A 14 2.01 -14.16 -2.93
N CYS A 15 2.49 -12.94 -3.15
CA CYS A 15 2.06 -12.15 -4.31
C CYS A 15 3.14 -11.92 -5.37
N PHE A 16 4.43 -11.83 -4.99
CA PHE A 16 5.49 -11.47 -5.93
C PHE A 16 6.84 -12.07 -5.57
N PRO A 17 7.08 -13.36 -5.83
CA PRO A 17 8.37 -13.98 -5.50
C PRO A 17 9.59 -13.35 -6.22
N ASP A 18 9.36 -12.70 -7.36
CA ASP A 18 10.43 -12.15 -8.20
C ASP A 18 10.89 -10.73 -7.80
N ILE A 19 10.19 -10.08 -6.87
CA ILE A 19 10.57 -8.72 -6.42
C ILE A 19 11.78 -8.75 -5.48
N LEU A 20 12.10 -9.91 -4.90
CA LEU A 20 13.21 -10.07 -3.96
C LEU A 20 14.60 -10.02 -4.59
N GLU A 21 14.72 -10.09 -5.92
CA GLU A 21 16.00 -10.08 -6.61
C GLU A 21 16.51 -8.68 -6.99
N THR A 22 15.73 -7.64 -6.77
CA THR A 22 16.21 -6.28 -7.02
C THR A 22 16.81 -5.66 -5.76
N GLU A 23 17.99 -5.14 -5.87
CA GLU A 23 18.89 -4.55 -4.87
C GLU A 23 18.31 -3.40 -4.02
N TYR A 24 17.02 -3.20 -4.01
CA TYR A 24 16.34 -2.11 -3.30
C TYR A 24 15.28 -2.63 -2.35
N MET A 25 15.72 -3.18 -1.22
CA MET A 25 14.81 -3.49 -0.12
C MET A 25 14.35 -2.20 0.57
N ARG A 26 13.29 -1.62 0.05
CA ARG A 26 12.60 -0.52 0.71
C ARG A 26 11.59 -1.06 1.70
N SER A 27 11.27 -0.25 2.71
CA SER A 27 10.24 -0.63 3.67
C SER A 27 8.86 -0.62 3.01
N HIS A 28 8.14 -1.72 3.12
CA HIS A 28 6.80 -1.91 2.57
C HIS A 28 5.86 -2.33 3.68
N LEU A 29 4.70 -1.70 3.75
CA LEU A 29 3.64 -2.04 4.68
C LEU A 29 2.35 -2.33 3.92
N LEU A 30 1.70 -3.43 4.25
CA LEU A 30 0.34 -3.72 3.80
C LEU A 30 -0.60 -3.60 4.99
N ILE A 31 -1.65 -2.79 4.84
CA ILE A 31 -2.68 -2.62 5.85
C ILE A 31 -3.91 -3.39 5.44
N GLY A 32 -4.22 -4.42 6.19
CA GLY A 32 -5.42 -5.22 6.05
C GLY A 32 -6.28 -5.13 7.30
N ALA A 33 -7.52 -5.56 7.19
CA ALA A 33 -8.43 -5.67 8.32
C ALA A 33 -9.21 -6.98 8.23
N ALA A 34 -9.69 -7.49 9.36
CA ALA A 34 -10.48 -8.73 9.40
C ALA A 34 -11.82 -8.56 8.68
N SER A 35 -12.43 -7.38 8.77
CA SER A 35 -13.71 -7.06 8.15
C SER A 35 -13.73 -5.65 7.59
N SER A 36 -14.62 -5.39 6.63
CA SER A 36 -14.91 -4.04 6.15
C SER A 36 -15.42 -3.16 7.27
N GLY A 37 -15.20 -1.85 7.17
CA GLY A 37 -15.70 -0.88 8.14
C GLY A 37 -15.00 -0.92 9.50
N SER A 38 -13.85 -1.58 9.64
CA SER A 38 -13.10 -1.66 10.90
C SER A 38 -12.09 -0.52 11.10
N GLY A 39 -12.18 0.55 10.31
CA GLY A 39 -11.32 1.72 10.45
C GLY A 39 -9.98 1.64 9.72
N LYS A 40 -9.84 0.74 8.77
CA LYS A 40 -8.62 0.55 7.97
C LYS A 40 -8.17 1.84 7.28
N THR A 41 -9.07 2.54 6.61
CA THR A 41 -8.75 3.80 5.92
C THR A 41 -8.32 4.87 6.90
N THR A 42 -9.01 5.03 8.01
CA THR A 42 -8.65 6.00 9.07
C THR A 42 -7.25 5.74 9.61
N PHE A 43 -6.94 4.49 9.90
CA PHE A 43 -5.60 4.09 10.34
C PHE A 43 -4.53 4.38 9.28
N THR A 44 -4.81 4.03 8.03
CA THR A 44 -3.91 4.28 6.90
C THR A 44 -3.59 5.77 6.75
N LEU A 45 -4.60 6.63 6.81
CA LEU A 45 -4.43 8.08 6.71
C LEU A 45 -3.57 8.62 7.85
N GLY A 46 -3.82 8.17 9.07
CA GLY A 46 -3.01 8.54 10.24
C GLY A 46 -1.56 8.11 10.09
N LEU A 47 -1.31 6.89 9.63
CA LEU A 47 0.03 6.37 9.39
C LEU A 47 0.76 7.15 8.29
N LEU A 48 0.11 7.40 7.16
CA LEU A 48 0.68 8.19 6.07
C LEU A 48 1.12 9.58 6.54
N ARG A 49 0.26 10.25 7.29
CA ARG A 49 0.57 11.58 7.84
C ARG A 49 1.69 11.53 8.86
N ALA A 50 1.71 10.53 9.75
CA ALA A 50 2.75 10.38 10.75
C ALA A 50 4.12 10.14 10.09
N LEU A 51 4.20 9.30 9.07
CA LEU A 51 5.42 9.05 8.33
C LEU A 51 5.89 10.31 7.58
N ARG A 52 4.96 11.02 6.94
CA ARG A 52 5.27 12.29 6.28
C ARG A 52 5.80 13.34 7.27
N ASN A 53 5.21 13.44 8.44
CA ASN A 53 5.66 14.37 9.48
C ASN A 53 7.06 14.06 10.00
N ARG A 54 7.54 12.83 9.81
CA ARG A 54 8.94 12.43 10.07
C ARG A 54 9.87 12.69 8.89
N SER A 55 9.43 13.46 7.90
CA SER A 55 10.17 13.80 6.69
C SER A 55 10.51 12.59 5.80
N LEU A 56 9.75 11.50 5.92
CA LEU A 56 9.86 10.36 5.04
C LEU A 56 9.06 10.56 3.76
N ARG A 57 9.62 10.12 2.65
CA ARG A 57 8.91 10.08 1.36
C ARG A 57 8.05 8.83 1.32
N VAL A 58 6.76 9.01 1.52
CA VAL A 58 5.79 7.91 1.61
C VAL A 58 5.07 7.77 0.30
N GLN A 59 5.05 6.57 -0.26
CA GLN A 59 4.25 6.26 -1.45
C GLN A 59 3.04 5.42 -1.05
N PRO A 60 1.82 5.97 -1.12
CA PRO A 60 0.61 5.23 -0.86
C PRO A 60 0.13 4.46 -2.10
N PHE A 61 -0.42 3.27 -1.85
CA PHE A 61 -1.12 2.45 -2.83
C PHE A 61 -2.46 1.99 -2.27
N LYS A 62 -3.39 1.69 -3.16
CA LYS A 62 -4.67 1.08 -2.82
C LYS A 62 -4.88 -0.15 -3.69
N CYS A 63 -5.20 -1.28 -3.08
CA CYS A 63 -5.64 -2.45 -3.83
C CYS A 63 -7.03 -2.20 -4.41
N GLY A 64 -7.20 -2.53 -5.70
CA GLY A 64 -8.48 -2.38 -6.39
C GLY A 64 -8.77 -0.99 -6.95
N PRO A 65 -9.91 -0.85 -7.66
CA PRO A 65 -10.27 0.38 -8.36
C PRO A 65 -11.04 1.36 -7.44
N ASP A 66 -10.39 1.87 -6.43
CA ASP A 66 -10.99 2.81 -5.47
C ASP A 66 -10.44 4.22 -5.68
N TYR A 67 -11.30 5.16 -6.05
CA TYR A 67 -10.93 6.55 -6.29
C TYR A 67 -11.20 7.47 -5.11
N ILE A 68 -11.92 7.02 -4.11
CA ILE A 68 -12.25 7.81 -2.92
C ILE A 68 -11.09 7.77 -1.94
N ASP A 69 -10.64 6.60 -1.56
CA ASP A 69 -9.55 6.42 -0.60
C ASP A 69 -8.23 6.98 -1.15
N THR A 70 -7.97 6.85 -2.44
CA THR A 70 -6.76 7.41 -3.06
C THR A 70 -6.68 8.94 -2.97
N ARG A 71 -7.81 9.63 -2.99
CA ARG A 71 -7.85 11.09 -2.77
C ARG A 71 -7.46 11.45 -1.34
N HIS A 72 -7.93 10.70 -0.37
CA HIS A 72 -7.57 10.88 1.04
C HIS A 72 -6.10 10.53 1.28
N HIS A 73 -5.61 9.46 0.69
CA HIS A 73 -4.19 9.09 0.72
C HIS A 73 -3.30 10.24 0.22
N LYS A 74 -3.68 10.85 -0.91
CA LYS A 74 -2.94 11.97 -1.48
C LYS A 74 -2.83 13.14 -0.52
N LYS A 75 -3.91 13.49 0.16
CA LYS A 75 -3.90 14.57 1.16
C LYS A 75 -3.01 14.24 2.35
N ALA A 76 -3.04 13.01 2.82
CA ALA A 76 -2.25 12.58 3.97
C ALA A 76 -0.77 12.44 3.64
N ALA A 77 -0.43 11.80 2.53
CA ALA A 77 0.95 11.51 2.13
C ALA A 77 1.64 12.67 1.42
N GLY A 78 0.88 13.57 0.78
CA GLY A 78 1.42 14.68 0.00
C GLY A 78 1.82 14.32 -1.43
N CYS A 79 1.55 13.10 -1.87
CA CYS A 79 1.77 12.65 -3.25
C CYS A 79 0.62 11.75 -3.70
N ALA A 80 0.52 11.52 -5.00
CA ALA A 80 -0.56 10.71 -5.57
C ALA A 80 -0.52 9.27 -5.05
N SER A 81 -1.68 8.74 -4.68
CA SER A 81 -1.87 7.32 -4.41
C SER A 81 -2.18 6.57 -5.70
N VAL A 82 -1.69 5.36 -5.83
CA VAL A 82 -1.81 4.54 -7.03
C VAL A 82 -2.66 3.31 -6.74
N ASN A 83 -3.63 3.05 -7.62
CA ASN A 83 -4.42 1.84 -7.57
C ASN A 83 -3.64 0.67 -8.17
N LEU A 84 -3.57 -0.42 -7.42
CA LEU A 84 -3.04 -1.70 -7.87
C LEU A 84 -4.22 -2.66 -8.04
N ASP A 85 -4.70 -2.79 -9.27
CA ASP A 85 -5.90 -3.55 -9.58
C ASP A 85 -5.58 -4.75 -10.48
N GLY A 86 -5.51 -5.93 -9.88
CA GLY A 86 -5.22 -7.18 -10.59
C GLY A 86 -6.33 -7.66 -11.52
N PHE A 87 -7.52 -7.06 -11.46
CA PHE A 87 -8.62 -7.37 -12.38
C PHE A 87 -8.47 -6.60 -13.71
N MET A 88 -8.13 -5.31 -13.63
CA MET A 88 -8.01 -4.45 -14.80
C MET A 88 -6.60 -4.36 -15.38
N MET A 89 -5.59 -4.71 -14.59
CA MET A 89 -4.17 -4.60 -14.96
C MET A 89 -3.51 -5.99 -14.97
N SER A 90 -2.59 -6.19 -15.90
CA SER A 90 -1.74 -7.39 -15.88
C SER A 90 -0.79 -7.36 -14.68
N GLU A 91 -0.33 -8.53 -14.27
CA GLU A 91 0.67 -8.66 -13.21
C GLU A 91 1.95 -7.88 -13.53
N GLY A 92 2.43 -7.96 -14.77
CA GLY A 92 3.60 -7.22 -15.22
C GLY A 92 3.41 -5.71 -15.12
N HIS A 93 2.21 -5.21 -15.46
CA HIS A 93 1.89 -3.80 -15.35
C HIS A 93 1.85 -3.32 -13.88
N ILE A 94 1.28 -4.13 -13.00
CA ILE A 94 1.26 -3.83 -11.56
C ILE A 94 2.68 -3.76 -11.00
N LYS A 95 3.55 -4.72 -11.36
CA LYS A 95 4.96 -4.72 -10.95
C LYS A 95 5.70 -3.47 -11.43
N ASP A 96 5.49 -3.09 -12.68
CA ASP A 96 6.10 -1.89 -13.26
C ASP A 96 5.64 -0.60 -12.57
N LEU A 97 4.35 -0.46 -12.31
CA LEU A 97 3.80 0.67 -11.56
C LEU A 97 4.39 0.74 -10.16
N TYR A 98 4.42 -0.38 -9.46
CA TYR A 98 4.94 -0.45 -8.10
C TYR A 98 6.42 -0.05 -8.06
N ALA A 99 7.23 -0.62 -8.94
CA ALA A 99 8.65 -0.28 -9.04
C ALA A 99 8.87 1.20 -9.38
N ARG A 100 8.11 1.74 -10.33
CA ARG A 100 8.21 3.15 -10.73
C ARG A 100 7.90 4.09 -9.59
N TYR A 101 6.77 3.89 -8.92
CA TYR A 101 6.31 4.80 -7.86
C TYR A 101 7.09 4.65 -6.56
N THR A 102 7.69 3.51 -6.30
CA THR A 102 8.54 3.31 -5.12
C THR A 102 9.99 3.71 -5.32
N SER A 103 10.41 4.03 -6.55
CA SER A 103 11.81 4.33 -6.88
C SER A 103 12.44 5.42 -6.02
N ASN A 104 11.68 6.45 -5.65
CA ASN A 104 12.13 7.57 -4.82
C ASN A 104 11.49 7.60 -3.42
N ALA A 105 10.76 6.56 -3.04
CA ALA A 105 10.10 6.51 -1.74
C ALA A 105 11.01 5.89 -0.68
N ASP A 106 10.87 6.36 0.55
CA ASP A 106 11.52 5.75 1.72
C ASP A 106 10.69 4.58 2.25
N VAL A 107 9.37 4.69 2.15
CA VAL A 107 8.42 3.67 2.57
C VAL A 107 7.21 3.64 1.63
N ALA A 108 6.73 2.46 1.32
CA ALA A 108 5.49 2.24 0.61
C ALA A 108 4.41 1.71 1.56
N VAL A 109 3.22 2.27 1.49
CA VAL A 109 2.08 1.85 2.30
C VAL A 109 0.94 1.47 1.37
N THR A 110 0.53 0.22 1.39
CA THR A 110 -0.58 -0.29 0.58
C THR A 110 -1.77 -0.59 1.47
N GLU A 111 -2.90 0.04 1.19
CA GLU A 111 -4.17 -0.27 1.84
C GLU A 111 -4.89 -1.36 1.05
N GLY A 112 -5.24 -2.46 1.72
CA GLY A 112 -6.04 -3.54 1.17
C GLY A 112 -7.48 -3.12 0.92
N VAL A 113 -8.18 -3.89 0.13
CA VAL A 113 -9.60 -3.69 -0.18
C VAL A 113 -10.45 -4.58 0.73
N MET A 114 -11.58 -4.06 1.19
CA MET A 114 -12.55 -4.79 2.04
C MET A 114 -11.88 -5.43 3.27
N GLY A 115 -12.48 -6.48 3.84
CA GLY A 115 -11.89 -7.28 4.90
C GLY A 115 -11.26 -8.57 4.36
N LEU A 116 -10.35 -9.15 5.11
CA LEU A 116 -9.69 -10.40 4.73
C LEU A 116 -10.63 -11.60 4.72
N PHE A 117 -11.73 -11.52 5.46
CA PHE A 117 -12.70 -12.60 5.65
C PHE A 117 -14.11 -12.24 5.15
N ASP A 118 -14.25 -11.17 4.44
CA ASP A 118 -15.54 -10.78 3.83
C ASP A 118 -15.85 -11.60 2.58
#